data_7cbfe9f76d93b8ccf837cc54df6d47cf
#
_entry.id   7cbfe9f76d93b8ccf837cc54df6d47cf
#
_cell.length_a   1.000
_cell.length_b   1.000
_cell.length_c   1.000
_cell.angle_alpha   90.00
_cell.angle_beta   90.00
_cell.angle_gamma   90.00
#
_symmetry.space_group_name_H-M   'P 1'
#
loop_
_entity.id
_entity.type
_entity.pdbx_description
1 polymer ?
#
loop_
_entity_poly.entity_id
_entity_poly.type
_entity_poly.pdbx_seq_one_letter_code
_entity_poly.pdbx_strand_id
1 'polypeptide(L)'
;MTPKKDWFDTYKPYNGGMVQMGNDATCLVIGIDSMKIKMFDGVVRVLSIVRNVPDLRKILISLRVLDDLGYSYSSNGGIMKITKGALIVMKGQNRLIGNTFVGRVAVTTLVESNTDNTKLWHMRLGHIGKRGMLELHKRNLLKGVKVCKLDFCKYCVYGKQHRVNF
;
A
#
# COMPACT_ATOMS: atom_id res chain seq x y z
N MET A 1 2.22 6.53 12.57
CA MET A 1 1.65 6.39 13.93
C MET A 1 0.25 5.79 13.83
N THR A 2 -0.09 4.89 14.76
CA THR A 2 -1.40 4.21 14.79
C THR A 2 -1.85 4.01 16.24
N PRO A 3 -3.17 4.11 16.55
CA PRO A 3 -3.70 3.74 17.87
C PRO A 3 -3.87 2.23 18.04
N LYS A 4 -3.82 1.46 16.97
CA LYS A 4 -4.13 0.03 16.94
C LYS A 4 -2.90 -0.81 17.23
N LYS A 5 -2.82 -1.40 18.44
CA LYS A 5 -1.75 -2.30 18.85
C LYS A 5 -1.76 -3.61 18.04
N ASP A 6 -2.94 -4.12 17.70
CA ASP A 6 -3.12 -5.41 17.01
C ASP A 6 -2.65 -5.41 15.55
N TRP A 7 -2.22 -4.25 15.04
CA TRP A 7 -1.74 -4.12 13.66
C TRP A 7 -0.24 -4.35 13.51
N PHE A 8 0.46 -4.51 14.61
CA PHE A 8 1.90 -4.78 14.60
C PHE A 8 2.17 -6.28 14.44
N ASP A 9 3.16 -6.63 13.64
CA ASP A 9 3.61 -8.02 13.46
C ASP A 9 4.26 -8.55 14.74
N THR A 10 5.17 -7.75 15.30
CA THR A 10 5.85 -7.98 16.57
C THR A 10 5.82 -6.68 17.34
N TYR A 11 5.08 -6.63 18.44
CA TYR A 11 4.94 -5.41 19.22
C TYR A 11 6.04 -5.28 20.28
N LYS A 12 6.80 -4.19 20.23
CA LYS A 12 7.81 -3.85 21.25
C LYS A 12 7.33 -2.68 22.08
N PRO A 13 7.18 -2.85 23.41
CA PRO A 13 6.98 -1.71 24.31
C PRO A 13 8.13 -0.72 24.16
N TYR A 14 7.81 0.54 24.01
CA TYR A 14 8.81 1.59 23.78
C TYR A 14 8.33 2.90 24.40
N ASN A 15 9.12 3.45 25.29
CA ASN A 15 8.88 4.80 25.82
C ASN A 15 9.45 5.81 24.80
N GLY A 16 8.63 6.18 23.83
CA GLY A 16 9.00 7.09 22.75
C GLY A 16 8.76 8.55 23.04
N GLY A 17 8.51 8.91 24.32
CA GLY A 17 8.19 10.27 24.71
C GLY A 17 6.78 10.70 24.30
N MET A 18 6.59 12.00 24.20
CA MET A 18 5.30 12.63 23.89
C MET A 18 5.29 13.20 22.49
N VAL A 19 4.15 13.08 21.81
CA VAL A 19 3.88 13.71 20.52
C VAL A 19 2.81 14.77 20.71
N GLN A 20 3.14 16.01 20.37
CA GLN A 20 2.17 17.10 20.34
C GLN A 20 1.35 17.06 19.07
N MET A 21 0.04 17.12 19.20
CA MET A 21 -0.90 17.15 18.10
C MET A 21 -1.23 18.59 17.70
N GLY A 22 -1.77 18.78 16.50
CA GLY A 22 -2.12 20.14 16.02
C GLY A 22 -3.24 20.84 16.80
N ASN A 23 -3.86 20.17 17.75
CA ASN A 23 -4.83 20.74 18.73
C ASN A 23 -4.20 20.92 20.13
N ASP A 24 -2.88 20.98 20.20
CA ASP A 24 -2.08 21.09 21.43
C ASP A 24 -2.21 19.91 22.41
N ALA A 25 -3.01 18.90 22.11
CA ALA A 25 -3.06 17.69 22.91
C ALA A 25 -1.73 16.91 22.80
N THR A 26 -1.28 16.42 23.95
CA THR A 26 -0.06 15.62 24.05
C THR A 26 -0.42 14.15 24.19
N CYS A 27 0.15 13.30 23.35
CA CYS A 27 -0.10 11.88 23.33
C CYS A 27 1.19 11.09 23.58
N LEU A 28 1.12 10.02 24.39
CA LEU A 28 2.28 9.18 24.68
C LEU A 28 2.52 8.14 23.57
N VAL A 29 3.79 7.94 23.24
CA VAL A 29 4.24 6.84 22.38
C VAL A 29 4.61 5.67 23.28
N ILE A 30 3.81 4.60 23.26
CA ILE A 30 3.97 3.45 24.16
C ILE A 30 4.52 2.18 23.48
N GLY A 31 4.72 2.21 22.19
CA GLY A 31 5.26 1.07 21.46
C GLY A 31 5.76 1.45 20.08
N ILE A 32 6.59 0.59 19.54
CA ILE A 32 7.16 0.74 18.20
C ILE A 32 7.40 -0.63 17.58
N ASP A 33 7.07 -0.79 16.30
CA ASP A 33 7.54 -1.90 15.46
C ASP A 33 7.14 -1.67 14.00
N SER A 34 7.24 -2.74 13.21
CA SER A 34 6.77 -2.78 11.84
C SER A 34 5.31 -3.21 11.75
N MET A 35 4.64 -2.77 10.69
CA MET A 35 3.30 -3.23 10.34
C MET A 35 3.19 -3.45 8.83
N LYS A 36 2.34 -4.39 8.44
CA LYS A 36 2.05 -4.69 7.04
C LYS A 36 0.77 -4.03 6.62
N ILE A 37 0.83 -3.30 5.53
CA ILE A 37 -0.34 -2.64 4.95
C ILE A 37 -0.57 -3.13 3.52
N LYS A 38 -1.81 -3.50 3.24
CA LYS A 38 -2.24 -3.82 1.88
C LYS A 38 -2.68 -2.54 1.19
N MET A 39 -2.02 -2.22 0.10
CA MET A 39 -2.29 -1.03 -0.68
C MET A 39 -3.44 -1.25 -1.67
N PHE A 40 -3.88 -0.16 -2.31
CA PHE A 40 -4.96 -0.20 -3.31
C PHE A 40 -4.64 -1.09 -4.53
N ASP A 41 -3.35 -1.27 -4.84
CA ASP A 41 -2.84 -2.14 -5.91
C ASP A 41 -2.79 -3.62 -5.49
N GLY A 42 -3.26 -3.95 -4.29
CA GLY A 42 -3.23 -5.29 -3.72
C GLY A 42 -1.86 -5.72 -3.18
N VAL A 43 -0.83 -4.89 -3.32
CA VAL A 43 0.52 -5.19 -2.82
C VAL A 43 0.59 -4.92 -1.33
N VAL A 44 1.16 -5.88 -0.60
CA VAL A 44 1.47 -5.71 0.82
C VAL A 44 2.83 -5.04 0.95
N ARG A 45 2.88 -3.96 1.70
CA ARG A 45 4.12 -3.23 2.01
C ARG A 45 4.34 -3.21 3.51
N VAL A 46 5.60 -3.31 3.90
CA VAL A 46 6.01 -3.19 5.30
C VAL A 46 6.31 -1.73 5.58
N LEU A 47 5.65 -1.18 6.59
CA LEU A 47 6.04 0.08 7.20
C LEU A 47 6.86 -0.23 8.45
N SER A 48 8.14 0.11 8.42
CA SER A 48 9.01 0.00 9.57
C SER A 48 8.89 1.24 10.47
N ILE A 49 9.26 1.08 11.73
CA ILE A 49 9.32 2.19 12.71
C ILE A 49 7.95 2.89 12.88
N VAL A 50 6.89 2.10 12.93
CA VAL A 50 5.55 2.62 13.24
C VAL A 50 5.41 2.76 14.75
N ARG A 51 5.00 3.95 15.21
CA ARG A 51 4.78 4.23 16.61
C ARG A 51 3.33 3.96 17.01
N ASN A 52 3.15 3.28 18.13
CA ASN A 52 1.85 3.08 18.76
C ASN A 52 1.54 4.26 19.68
N VAL A 53 0.45 4.93 19.41
CA VAL A 53 -0.05 6.09 20.15
C VAL A 53 -1.56 5.90 20.37
N PRO A 54 -1.98 5.30 21.49
CA PRO A 54 -3.38 4.92 21.74
C PRO A 54 -4.39 6.05 21.63
N ASP A 55 -3.99 7.24 22.05
CA ASP A 55 -4.85 8.43 22.12
C ASP A 55 -5.13 9.04 20.72
N LEU A 56 -4.50 8.54 19.66
CA LEU A 56 -4.76 8.99 18.31
C LEU A 56 -6.18 8.60 17.87
N ARG A 57 -6.92 9.56 17.37
CA ARG A 57 -8.23 9.30 16.73
C ARG A 57 -8.12 8.78 15.29
N LYS A 58 -6.99 9.04 14.63
CA LYS A 58 -6.74 8.68 13.23
C LYS A 58 -5.31 8.17 13.05
N ILE A 59 -5.13 7.35 12.04
CA ILE A 59 -3.79 6.90 11.62
C ILE A 59 -3.12 8.05 10.87
N LEU A 60 -1.85 8.26 11.16
CA LEU A 60 -1.05 9.30 10.52
C LEU A 60 0.17 8.67 9.82
N ILE A 61 0.37 9.03 8.57
CA ILE A 61 1.57 8.71 7.80
C ILE A 61 2.35 10.00 7.61
N SER A 62 3.63 10.00 7.99
CA SER A 62 4.51 11.15 7.83
C SER A 62 4.99 11.25 6.39
N LEU A 63 4.70 12.36 5.73
CA LEU A 63 5.23 12.65 4.40
C LEU A 63 6.75 12.80 4.42
N ARG A 64 7.31 13.41 5.48
CA ARG A 64 8.76 13.52 5.65
C ARG A 64 9.45 12.16 5.67
N VAL A 65 8.93 11.20 6.44
CA VAL A 65 9.51 9.84 6.48
C VAL A 65 9.42 9.16 5.11
N LEU A 66 8.35 9.41 4.36
CA LEU A 66 8.24 8.89 3.00
C LEU A 66 9.27 9.52 2.07
N ASP A 67 9.50 10.83 2.20
CA ASP A 67 10.51 11.57 1.43
C ASP A 67 11.91 11.03 1.72
N ASP A 68 12.28 10.88 2.99
CA ASP A 68 13.54 10.26 3.43
C ASP A 68 13.75 8.85 2.86
N LEU A 69 12.66 8.12 2.59
CA LEU A 69 12.66 6.80 1.96
C LEU A 69 12.64 6.82 0.43
N GLY A 70 12.77 8.00 -0.17
CA GLY A 70 12.81 8.21 -1.62
C GLY A 70 11.44 8.11 -2.31
N TYR A 71 10.36 8.41 -1.59
CA TYR A 71 9.04 8.58 -2.20
C TYR A 71 8.80 10.05 -2.51
N SER A 72 8.20 10.31 -3.66
CA SER A 72 7.70 11.64 -4.03
C SER A 72 6.19 11.72 -3.81
N TYR A 73 5.69 12.89 -3.51
CA TYR A 73 4.25 13.11 -3.38
C TYR A 73 3.82 14.33 -4.19
N SER A 74 2.64 14.23 -4.76
CA SER A 74 2.00 15.32 -5.51
C SER A 74 0.51 15.35 -5.20
N SER A 75 -0.07 16.54 -5.21
CA SER A 75 -1.50 16.73 -5.02
C SER A 75 -2.06 17.61 -6.14
N ASN A 76 -3.09 17.11 -6.81
CA ASN A 76 -3.80 17.85 -7.85
C ASN A 76 -5.27 17.45 -7.85
N GLY A 77 -6.17 18.43 -7.99
CA GLY A 77 -7.61 18.20 -8.05
C GLY A 77 -8.17 17.47 -6.81
N GLY A 78 -7.61 17.70 -5.62
CA GLY A 78 -8.03 17.05 -4.39
C GLY A 78 -7.58 15.60 -4.26
N ILE A 79 -6.73 15.11 -5.15
CA ILE A 79 -6.15 13.77 -5.09
C ILE A 79 -4.66 13.88 -4.80
N MET A 80 -4.22 13.30 -3.69
CA MET A 80 -2.80 13.11 -3.37
C MET A 80 -2.32 11.77 -3.93
N LYS A 81 -1.18 11.78 -4.59
CA LYS A 81 -0.48 10.59 -5.07
C LYS A 81 0.90 10.54 -4.41
N ILE A 82 1.27 9.37 -3.93
CA ILE A 82 2.62 9.07 -3.45
C ILE A 82 3.22 8.08 -4.43
N THR A 83 4.40 8.40 -4.95
CA THR A 83 5.08 7.63 -5.99
C THR A 83 6.45 7.19 -5.54
N LYS A 84 6.92 6.07 -6.08
CA LYS A 84 8.32 5.65 -5.98
C LYS A 84 8.82 5.38 -7.41
N GLY A 85 9.66 6.27 -7.91
CA GLY A 85 9.95 6.32 -9.34
C GLY A 85 8.66 6.57 -10.15
N ALA A 86 8.44 5.79 -11.18
CA ALA A 86 7.23 5.89 -12.02
C ALA A 86 5.98 5.21 -11.41
N LEU A 87 6.11 4.51 -10.27
CA LEU A 87 5.02 3.73 -9.70
C LEU A 87 4.23 4.54 -8.66
N ILE A 88 2.92 4.66 -8.83
CA ILE A 88 2.03 5.20 -7.80
C ILE A 88 1.81 4.11 -6.74
N VAL A 89 2.28 4.35 -5.52
CA VAL A 89 2.20 3.40 -4.41
C VAL A 89 1.02 3.66 -3.47
N MET A 90 0.61 4.93 -3.34
CA MET A 90 -0.54 5.32 -2.53
C MET A 90 -1.36 6.40 -3.22
N LYS A 91 -2.67 6.40 -2.96
CA LYS A 91 -3.57 7.49 -3.34
C LYS A 91 -4.40 7.90 -2.13
N GLY A 92 -4.54 9.19 -1.92
CA GLY A 92 -5.42 9.78 -0.91
C GLY A 92 -6.36 10.78 -1.58
N GLN A 93 -7.58 10.90 -1.06
CA GLN A 93 -8.53 11.91 -1.50
C GLN A 93 -8.68 12.95 -0.39
N ASN A 94 -8.64 14.23 -0.75
CA ASN A 94 -8.94 15.29 0.19
C ASN A 94 -10.43 15.23 0.55
N ARG A 95 -10.73 15.13 1.82
CA ARG A 95 -12.09 15.31 2.33
C ARG A 95 -12.17 16.65 3.04
N LEU A 96 -13.25 17.37 2.78
CA LEU A 96 -13.53 18.77 3.14
C LEU A 96 -13.44 19.15 4.64
N ILE A 97 -13.02 18.28 5.51
CA ILE A 97 -12.80 18.56 6.93
C ILE A 97 -11.31 18.68 7.17
N GLY A 98 -10.79 19.90 6.92
CA GLY A 98 -9.42 20.34 7.24
C GLY A 98 -8.34 19.57 6.47
N ASN A 99 -7.83 20.07 5.39
CA ASN A 99 -6.61 19.69 4.60
C ASN A 99 -6.03 18.28 4.82
N THR A 100 -6.86 17.30 5.19
CA THR A 100 -6.44 15.93 5.49
C THR A 100 -6.74 15.03 4.30
N PHE A 101 -5.71 14.39 3.75
CA PHE A 101 -5.90 13.38 2.73
C PHE A 101 -6.21 12.03 3.38
N VAL A 102 -7.34 11.43 3.00
CA VAL A 102 -7.76 10.13 3.50
C VAL A 102 -7.50 9.09 2.42
N GLY A 103 -6.59 8.17 2.67
CA GLY A 103 -6.38 6.97 1.88
C GLY A 103 -7.13 5.77 2.48
N ARG A 104 -7.65 4.89 1.64
CA ARG A 104 -8.11 3.57 2.10
C ARG A 104 -6.92 2.63 2.14
N VAL A 105 -6.54 2.20 3.32
CA VAL A 105 -5.52 1.20 3.56
C VAL A 105 -6.15 0.07 4.38
N ALA A 106 -6.06 -1.15 3.87
CA ALA A 106 -6.42 -2.32 4.65
C ALA A 106 -5.16 -2.85 5.34
N VAL A 107 -5.19 -2.94 6.66
CA VAL A 107 -4.14 -3.63 7.41
C VAL A 107 -4.36 -5.13 7.28
N THR A 108 -3.33 -5.83 6.86
CA THR A 108 -3.36 -7.29 6.75
C THR A 108 -2.49 -7.85 7.87
N THR A 109 -3.11 -8.38 8.91
CA THR A 109 -2.46 -9.39 9.73
C THR A 109 -2.24 -10.62 8.83
N LEU A 110 -1.03 -11.13 8.76
CA LEU A 110 -0.72 -12.27 7.91
C LEU A 110 -1.52 -13.51 8.34
N VAL A 111 -2.68 -13.68 7.74
CA VAL A 111 -3.01 -14.99 7.26
C VAL A 111 -2.27 -15.10 5.92
N GLU A 112 -1.41 -16.06 5.75
CA GLU A 112 -0.77 -16.37 4.48
C GLU A 112 -1.84 -16.68 3.44
N SER A 113 -2.47 -15.63 2.91
CA SER A 113 -3.23 -15.80 1.70
C SER A 113 -2.17 -15.97 0.62
N ASN A 114 -2.15 -17.14 0.01
CA ASN A 114 -1.49 -17.41 -1.27
C ASN A 114 -2.01 -16.39 -2.28
N THR A 115 -1.55 -15.15 -2.16
CA THR A 115 -1.88 -14.11 -3.12
C THR A 115 -1.20 -14.52 -4.39
N ASP A 116 -1.99 -14.96 -5.35
CA ASP A 116 -1.50 -15.43 -6.64
C ASP A 116 -0.69 -14.31 -7.30
N ASN A 117 0.62 -14.41 -7.14
CA ASN A 117 1.57 -13.45 -7.71
C ASN A 117 1.44 -13.37 -9.25
N THR A 118 0.78 -14.32 -9.88
CA THR A 118 0.51 -14.35 -11.32
C THR A 118 -0.28 -13.12 -11.76
N LYS A 119 -1.35 -12.78 -11.04
CA LYS A 119 -2.16 -11.59 -11.33
C LYS A 119 -1.37 -10.29 -11.15
N LEU A 120 -0.51 -10.24 -10.14
CA LEU A 120 0.36 -9.09 -9.89
C LEU A 120 1.35 -8.88 -11.05
N TRP A 121 2.01 -9.97 -11.48
CA TRP A 121 2.92 -9.93 -12.62
C TRP A 121 2.22 -9.58 -13.93
N HIS A 122 1.03 -10.11 -14.15
CA HIS A 122 0.20 -9.76 -15.31
C HIS A 122 -0.06 -8.24 -15.41
N MET A 123 -0.41 -7.61 -14.28
CA MET A 123 -0.62 -6.16 -14.24
C MET A 123 0.69 -5.37 -14.42
N ARG A 124 1.79 -5.81 -13.80
CA ARG A 124 3.10 -5.16 -13.90
C ARG A 124 3.68 -5.18 -15.30
N LEU A 125 3.41 -6.25 -16.04
CA LEU A 125 3.88 -6.45 -17.42
C LEU A 125 2.90 -5.88 -18.47
N GLY A 126 2.09 -4.89 -18.09
CA GLY A 126 1.17 -4.24 -19.01
C GLY A 126 0.06 -5.17 -19.54
N HIS A 127 -0.43 -6.05 -18.67
CA HIS A 127 -1.49 -7.02 -18.99
C HIS A 127 -1.11 -8.02 -20.08
N ILE A 128 0.14 -8.49 -20.09
CA ILE A 128 0.63 -9.51 -21.01
C ILE A 128 -0.28 -10.75 -20.99
N GLY A 129 -0.53 -11.33 -22.15
CA GLY A 129 -1.43 -12.48 -22.30
C GLY A 129 -0.92 -13.75 -21.63
N LYS A 130 -1.81 -14.72 -21.42
CA LYS A 130 -1.51 -16.00 -20.74
C LYS A 130 -0.28 -16.72 -21.32
N ARG A 131 -0.10 -16.72 -22.63
CA ARG A 131 1.05 -17.36 -23.30
C ARG A 131 2.37 -16.70 -22.88
N GLY A 132 2.43 -15.36 -22.87
CA GLY A 132 3.60 -14.62 -22.44
C GLY A 132 3.92 -14.84 -20.95
N MET A 133 2.90 -14.88 -20.09
CA MET A 133 3.06 -15.20 -18.66
C MET A 133 3.65 -16.60 -18.46
N LEU A 134 3.15 -17.61 -19.18
CA LEU A 134 3.66 -18.98 -19.11
C LEU A 134 5.11 -19.08 -19.56
N GLU A 135 5.50 -18.37 -20.63
CA GLU A 135 6.86 -18.36 -21.12
C GLU A 135 7.83 -17.73 -20.11
N LEU A 136 7.44 -16.59 -19.52
CA LEU A 136 8.24 -15.95 -18.46
C LEU A 136 8.34 -16.84 -17.21
N HIS A 137 7.28 -17.57 -16.88
CA HIS A 137 7.29 -18.50 -15.77
C HIS A 137 8.23 -19.68 -16.01
N LYS A 138 8.23 -20.28 -17.20
CA LYS A 138 9.17 -21.35 -17.61
C LYS A 138 10.63 -20.91 -17.51
N ARG A 139 10.91 -19.64 -17.79
CA ARG A 139 12.24 -19.03 -17.68
C ARG A 139 12.61 -18.58 -16.27
N ASN A 140 11.79 -18.88 -15.26
CA ASN A 140 11.97 -18.47 -13.86
C ASN A 140 12.09 -16.95 -13.64
N LEU A 141 11.52 -16.13 -14.52
CA LEU A 141 11.58 -14.68 -14.44
C LEU A 141 10.48 -14.08 -13.53
N LEU A 142 9.45 -14.87 -13.19
CA LEU A 142 8.35 -14.44 -12.32
C LEU A 142 8.57 -14.87 -10.88
N LYS A 143 9.31 -14.06 -10.11
CA LYS A 143 9.61 -14.36 -8.70
C LYS A 143 8.33 -14.53 -7.87
N GLY A 144 8.27 -15.62 -7.09
CA GLY A 144 7.17 -15.91 -6.18
C GLY A 144 5.90 -16.49 -6.85
N VAL A 145 5.94 -16.83 -8.14
CA VAL A 145 4.88 -17.55 -8.85
C VAL A 145 5.18 -19.04 -8.82
N LYS A 146 4.46 -19.81 -8.01
CA LYS A 146 4.60 -21.28 -7.94
C LYS A 146 3.85 -21.97 -9.09
N VAL A 147 2.65 -21.48 -9.38
CA VAL A 147 1.79 -22.01 -10.46
C VAL A 147 1.27 -20.81 -11.26
N CYS A 148 1.60 -20.77 -12.55
CA CYS A 148 1.17 -19.67 -13.43
C CYS A 148 -0.28 -19.87 -13.90
N LYS A 149 -1.24 -19.53 -13.05
CA LYS A 149 -2.66 -19.55 -13.37
C LYS A 149 -3.19 -18.13 -13.45
N LEU A 150 -3.48 -17.65 -14.65
CA LEU A 150 -4.04 -16.33 -14.85
C LEU A 150 -5.56 -16.41 -14.89
N ASP A 151 -6.19 -15.83 -13.88
CA ASP A 151 -7.64 -15.70 -13.81
C ASP A 151 -8.15 -14.52 -14.67
N PHE A 152 -9.48 -14.37 -14.68
CA PHE A 152 -10.16 -13.30 -15.41
C PHE A 152 -9.64 -11.91 -15.01
N CYS A 153 -9.26 -11.09 -16.01
CA CYS A 153 -8.87 -9.71 -15.82
C CYS A 153 -9.84 -8.76 -16.53
N LYS A 154 -10.65 -8.04 -15.76
CA LYS A 154 -11.64 -7.09 -16.30
C LYS A 154 -11.02 -6.00 -17.19
N TYR A 155 -9.82 -5.55 -16.88
CA TYR A 155 -9.13 -4.52 -17.66
C TYR A 155 -8.68 -5.01 -19.03
N CYS A 156 -8.29 -6.30 -19.13
CA CYS A 156 -7.99 -6.92 -20.43
C CYS A 156 -9.24 -7.01 -21.30
N VAL A 157 -10.39 -7.28 -20.72
CA VAL A 157 -11.66 -7.33 -21.45
C VAL A 157 -12.04 -5.96 -21.97
N TYR A 158 -12.02 -4.93 -21.11
CA TYR A 158 -12.33 -3.56 -21.52
C TYR A 158 -11.36 -3.04 -22.59
N GLY A 159 -10.06 -3.31 -22.47
CA GLY A 159 -9.07 -2.89 -23.48
C GLY A 159 -9.21 -3.59 -24.82
N LYS A 160 -9.82 -4.79 -24.87
CA LYS A 160 -10.08 -5.51 -26.13
C LYS A 160 -11.39 -5.08 -26.80
N GLN A 161 -12.39 -4.65 -26.04
CA GLN A 161 -13.66 -4.17 -26.59
C GLN A 161 -13.51 -2.93 -27.47
N HIS A 162 -12.49 -2.10 -27.24
CA HIS A 162 -12.19 -0.91 -28.06
C HIS A 162 -11.61 -1.22 -29.45
N ARG A 163 -11.28 -2.48 -29.76
CA ARG A 163 -10.67 -2.89 -31.04
C ARG A 163 -11.63 -3.52 -32.03
N VAL A 164 -12.89 -3.64 -31.71
CA VAL A 164 -13.90 -4.15 -32.65
C VAL A 164 -14.55 -2.95 -33.31
N ASN A 165 -13.94 -2.46 -34.38
CA ASN A 165 -14.63 -1.68 -35.39
C ASN A 165 -15.34 -2.67 -36.31
N PHE A 166 -16.68 -2.60 -36.32
CA PHE A 166 -17.48 -3.23 -37.35
C PHE A 166 -17.47 -2.37 -38.60
#